data_d63f4963095a9c209c8cf2b9c849afa0
#
_entry.id   d63f4963095a9c209c8cf2b9c849afa0
#
_cell.length_a   1.000
_cell.length_b   1.000
_cell.length_c   1.000
_cell.angle_alpha   90.00
_cell.angle_beta   90.00
_cell.angle_gamma   90.00
#
_symmetry.space_group_name_H-M   'P 1'
#
loop_
_entity.id
_entity.type
_entity.pdbx_description
1 polymer ?
#
loop_
_entity_poly.entity_id
_entity_poly.type
_entity_poly.pdbx_seq_one_letter_code
_entity_poly.pdbx_strand_id
1 'polypeptide(L)'
;VLFINQRINAALIIATKSVYTVWVNDEIPKHCAVPYEICLWKPTKEKTVSEFIKTPSQKCKILVMNVEAFSTKKGANVALSFLQKHDAITAIDESSTIKNLRAKRTKNILKLRQWSPYRRILTGTPVTKSPIDLYSQCDFLDPKHLGFATFTAFKNRYCIFQVLHTYGDKQINIPIGFKNIEELEAKVKAFSYRVKKEDCLDLPPKTYTKRIVHLTEEQKVLYGELKRNAITNLQGEYMTVNNVITEIIRLHQITAGFFKGESGIIKDLDNDKMRILLEIIEESEQKTIIWANWIYNIEQI
;
A
#
# COMPACT_ATOMS: atom_id res chain seq x y z
N VAL A 1 -3.44 -3.99 -28.70
CA VAL A 1 -3.78 -5.32 -29.28
C VAL A 1 -5.21 -5.69 -28.96
N LEU A 2 -5.67 -5.83 -27.69
CA LEU A 2 -7.04 -6.26 -27.36
C LEU A 2 -8.12 -5.33 -27.93
N PHE A 3 -7.94 -4.02 -27.85
CA PHE A 3 -8.86 -3.03 -28.42
C PHE A 3 -8.88 -3.08 -29.96
N ILE A 4 -7.71 -3.13 -30.59
CA ILE A 4 -7.58 -3.22 -32.05
C ILE A 4 -8.26 -4.48 -32.60
N ASN A 5 -8.14 -5.59 -31.86
CA ASN A 5 -8.78 -6.86 -32.20
C ASN A 5 -10.26 -6.94 -31.76
N GLN A 6 -10.85 -5.81 -31.36
CA GLN A 6 -12.25 -5.69 -30.94
C GLN A 6 -12.66 -6.66 -29.81
N ARG A 7 -11.71 -7.11 -29.00
CA ARG A 7 -11.96 -7.99 -27.84
C ARG A 7 -12.33 -7.23 -26.58
N ILE A 8 -12.00 -5.93 -26.53
CA ILE A 8 -12.39 -4.99 -25.49
C ILE A 8 -12.74 -3.64 -26.10
N ASN A 9 -13.60 -2.89 -25.45
CA ASN A 9 -13.92 -1.51 -25.79
C ASN A 9 -13.61 -0.55 -24.64
N ALA A 10 -13.15 -1.07 -23.50
CA ALA A 10 -12.88 -0.27 -22.32
C ALA A 10 -11.74 -0.82 -21.45
N ALA A 11 -11.31 -0.01 -20.48
CA ALA A 11 -10.36 -0.37 -19.43
C ALA A 11 -10.80 0.20 -18.08
N LEU A 12 -10.71 -0.62 -17.04
CA LEU A 12 -10.82 -0.19 -15.64
C LEU A 12 -9.43 -0.23 -15.01
N ILE A 13 -8.92 0.92 -14.59
CA ILE A 13 -7.63 1.03 -13.90
C ILE A 13 -7.91 1.32 -12.43
N ILE A 14 -7.38 0.48 -11.54
CA ILE A 14 -7.50 0.61 -10.10
C ILE A 14 -6.09 0.89 -9.56
N ALA A 15 -5.87 2.08 -8.99
CA ALA A 15 -4.57 2.50 -8.48
C ALA A 15 -4.68 3.08 -7.06
N THR A 16 -3.57 3.36 -6.40
CA THR A 16 -3.58 4.06 -5.11
C THR A 16 -3.95 5.53 -5.29
N LYS A 17 -4.47 6.17 -4.25
CA LYS A 17 -4.89 7.57 -4.29
C LYS A 17 -3.75 8.52 -4.67
N SER A 18 -2.51 8.18 -4.35
CA SER A 18 -1.33 8.98 -4.68
C SER A 18 -0.94 8.89 -6.17
N VAL A 19 -1.31 7.81 -6.87
CA VAL A 19 -0.84 7.51 -8.22
C VAL A 19 -1.95 7.57 -9.27
N TYR A 20 -3.22 7.45 -8.89
CA TYR A 20 -4.33 7.36 -9.86
C TYR A 20 -4.46 8.61 -10.77
N THR A 21 -4.00 9.78 -10.33
CA THR A 21 -3.93 10.99 -11.18
C THR A 21 -2.76 10.94 -12.17
N VAL A 22 -1.66 10.27 -11.84
CA VAL A 22 -0.52 10.06 -12.73
C VAL A 22 -0.95 9.20 -13.93
N TRP A 23 -1.80 8.18 -13.70
CA TRP A 23 -2.37 7.40 -14.79
C TRP A 23 -3.14 8.27 -15.80
N VAL A 24 -3.89 9.26 -15.31
CA VAL A 24 -4.71 10.15 -16.16
C VAL A 24 -3.86 11.19 -16.89
N ASN A 25 -2.89 11.78 -16.19
CA ASN A 25 -2.16 12.94 -16.69
C ASN A 25 -0.89 12.56 -17.47
N ASP A 26 -0.29 11.41 -17.16
CA ASP A 26 1.03 11.04 -17.69
C ASP A 26 1.00 9.69 -18.41
N GLU A 27 0.64 8.60 -17.71
CA GLU A 27 0.83 7.24 -18.22
C GLU A 27 -0.06 6.92 -19.44
N ILE A 28 -1.36 7.22 -19.34
CA ILE A 28 -2.29 6.96 -20.46
C ILE A 28 -1.98 7.86 -21.65
N PRO A 29 -1.81 9.18 -21.50
CA PRO A 29 -1.44 10.06 -22.61
C PRO A 29 -0.14 9.64 -23.31
N LYS A 30 0.86 9.21 -22.55
CA LYS A 30 2.18 8.86 -23.06
C LYS A 30 2.21 7.49 -23.74
N HIS A 31 1.43 6.53 -23.25
CA HIS A 31 1.57 5.12 -23.64
C HIS A 31 0.36 4.53 -24.37
N CYS A 32 -0.80 5.18 -24.36
CA CYS A 32 -1.99 4.67 -25.05
C CYS A 32 -1.95 5.02 -26.55
N ALA A 33 -1.69 4.05 -27.38
CA ALA A 33 -1.60 4.21 -28.84
C ALA A 33 -2.96 4.15 -29.58
N VAL A 34 -4.09 4.06 -28.87
CA VAL A 34 -5.43 4.01 -29.47
C VAL A 34 -6.25 5.22 -29.04
N PRO A 35 -7.25 5.66 -29.85
CA PRO A 35 -8.15 6.72 -29.40
C PRO A 35 -8.87 6.34 -28.11
N TYR A 36 -8.88 7.23 -27.14
CA TYR A 36 -9.45 6.97 -25.83
C TYR A 36 -10.23 8.16 -25.25
N GLU A 37 -11.07 7.86 -24.27
CA GLU A 37 -11.74 8.81 -23.39
C GLU A 37 -11.50 8.40 -21.94
N ILE A 38 -11.11 9.33 -21.08
CA ILE A 38 -10.78 9.05 -19.67
C ILE A 38 -11.82 9.66 -18.75
N CYS A 39 -12.24 8.90 -17.76
CA CYS A 39 -13.02 9.40 -16.63
C CYS A 39 -12.32 9.03 -15.32
N LEU A 40 -12.04 10.04 -14.50
CA LEU A 40 -11.48 9.87 -13.16
C LEU A 40 -12.61 9.83 -12.13
N TRP A 41 -12.71 8.72 -11.43
CA TRP A 41 -13.66 8.56 -10.33
C TRP A 41 -13.38 9.54 -9.18
N LYS A 42 -14.41 10.31 -8.82
CA LYS A 42 -14.46 11.09 -7.57
C LYS A 42 -15.84 10.92 -6.95
N PRO A 43 -15.97 10.74 -5.63
CA PRO A 43 -17.28 10.57 -4.97
C PRO A 43 -18.28 11.69 -5.23
N THR A 44 -17.77 12.92 -5.47
CA THR A 44 -18.55 14.13 -5.76
C THR A 44 -19.00 14.22 -7.22
N LYS A 45 -18.42 13.43 -8.14
CA LYS A 45 -18.71 13.48 -9.59
C LYS A 45 -19.48 12.25 -10.10
N GLU A 46 -20.37 11.70 -9.28
CA GLU A 46 -21.10 10.47 -9.63
C GLU A 46 -21.94 10.59 -10.90
N LYS A 47 -22.64 11.71 -11.08
CA LYS A 47 -23.45 11.98 -12.29
C LYS A 47 -22.58 11.94 -13.56
N THR A 48 -21.46 12.65 -13.55
CA THR A 48 -20.50 12.65 -14.67
C THR A 48 -19.99 11.25 -14.99
N VAL A 49 -19.66 10.46 -13.98
CA VAL A 49 -19.21 9.08 -14.19
C VAL A 49 -20.34 8.20 -14.73
N SER A 50 -21.57 8.37 -14.24
CA SER A 50 -22.72 7.64 -14.75
C SER A 50 -23.02 7.98 -16.21
N GLU A 51 -22.92 9.23 -16.59
CA GLU A 51 -23.05 9.69 -18.00
C GLU A 51 -21.93 9.10 -18.85
N PHE A 52 -20.68 9.18 -18.40
CA PHE A 52 -19.55 8.57 -19.07
C PHE A 52 -19.77 7.07 -19.34
N ILE A 53 -20.27 6.31 -18.36
CA ILE A 53 -20.58 4.88 -18.50
C ILE A 53 -21.68 4.66 -19.57
N LYS A 54 -22.70 5.51 -19.61
CA LYS A 54 -23.88 5.31 -20.46
C LYS A 54 -23.68 5.76 -21.91
N THR A 55 -22.89 6.81 -22.14
CA THR A 55 -22.68 7.39 -23.46
C THR A 55 -21.92 6.43 -24.36
N PRO A 56 -22.42 6.07 -25.55
CA PRO A 56 -21.67 5.29 -26.53
C PRO A 56 -20.41 6.01 -27.00
N SER A 57 -19.36 5.27 -27.33
CA SER A 57 -18.12 5.84 -27.87
C SER A 57 -17.44 4.83 -28.81
N GLN A 58 -16.82 5.36 -29.87
CA GLN A 58 -15.93 4.60 -30.75
C GLN A 58 -14.50 4.51 -30.19
N LYS A 59 -14.21 5.29 -29.16
CA LYS A 59 -12.91 5.33 -28.48
C LYS A 59 -12.88 4.34 -27.32
N CYS A 60 -11.70 3.92 -26.94
CA CYS A 60 -11.50 3.11 -25.72
C CYS A 60 -11.89 3.92 -24.48
N LYS A 61 -12.90 3.47 -23.76
CA LYS A 61 -13.32 4.13 -22.52
C LYS A 61 -12.45 3.68 -21.35
N ILE A 62 -11.80 4.61 -20.69
CA ILE A 62 -10.90 4.32 -19.57
C ILE A 62 -11.46 4.92 -18.28
N LEU A 63 -11.89 4.08 -17.36
CA LEU A 63 -12.30 4.50 -16.02
C LEU A 63 -11.14 4.29 -15.05
N VAL A 64 -10.68 5.36 -14.42
CA VAL A 64 -9.60 5.31 -13.42
C VAL A 64 -10.21 5.52 -12.03
N MET A 65 -9.96 4.58 -11.11
CA MET A 65 -10.50 4.59 -9.76
C MET A 65 -9.41 4.37 -8.72
N ASN A 66 -9.54 5.02 -7.56
CA ASN A 66 -8.65 4.72 -6.45
C ASN A 66 -9.12 3.45 -5.71
N VAL A 67 -8.16 2.67 -5.21
CA VAL A 67 -8.42 1.39 -4.54
C VAL A 67 -9.30 1.54 -3.29
N GLU A 68 -9.22 2.68 -2.59
CA GLU A 68 -10.03 2.98 -1.42
C GLU A 68 -11.52 3.11 -1.74
N ALA A 69 -11.89 3.48 -2.97
CA ALA A 69 -13.28 3.56 -3.42
C ALA A 69 -14.01 2.22 -3.22
N PHE A 70 -13.30 1.11 -3.35
CA PHE A 70 -13.84 -0.24 -3.18
C PHE A 70 -14.12 -0.63 -1.72
N SER A 71 -13.74 0.20 -0.76
CA SER A 71 -14.17 0.06 0.65
C SER A 71 -15.61 0.52 0.86
N THR A 72 -16.20 1.22 -0.12
CA THR A 72 -17.58 1.72 -0.12
C THR A 72 -18.45 0.95 -1.10
N LYS A 73 -19.76 0.82 -0.80
CA LYS A 73 -20.72 0.25 -1.76
C LYS A 73 -20.81 1.08 -3.03
N LYS A 74 -20.75 2.41 -2.92
CA LYS A 74 -20.86 3.35 -4.03
C LYS A 74 -19.78 3.13 -5.07
N GLY A 75 -18.51 3.13 -4.67
CA GLY A 75 -17.39 2.90 -5.59
C GLY A 75 -17.43 1.51 -6.23
N ALA A 76 -17.72 0.47 -5.42
CA ALA A 76 -17.83 -0.90 -5.94
C ALA A 76 -18.94 -1.02 -7.00
N ASN A 77 -20.11 -0.39 -6.78
CA ASN A 77 -21.24 -0.43 -7.72
C ASN A 77 -20.93 0.31 -9.03
N VAL A 78 -20.20 1.42 -8.97
CA VAL A 78 -19.78 2.15 -10.18
C VAL A 78 -18.87 1.28 -11.05
N ALA A 79 -17.85 0.66 -10.44
CA ALA A 79 -16.97 -0.27 -11.16
C ALA A 79 -17.74 -1.45 -11.77
N LEU A 80 -18.67 -2.02 -11.00
CA LEU A 80 -19.53 -3.11 -11.48
C LEU A 80 -20.38 -2.66 -12.67
N SER A 81 -21.06 -1.52 -12.58
CA SER A 81 -21.89 -0.97 -13.68
C SER A 81 -21.06 -0.69 -14.93
N PHE A 82 -19.82 -0.24 -14.77
CA PHE A 82 -18.90 -0.05 -15.88
C PHE A 82 -18.57 -1.38 -16.59
N LEU A 83 -18.17 -2.41 -15.80
CA LEU A 83 -17.80 -3.72 -16.34
C LEU A 83 -18.99 -4.52 -16.91
N GLN A 84 -20.21 -4.29 -16.41
CA GLN A 84 -21.42 -4.90 -16.97
C GLN A 84 -21.82 -4.30 -18.32
N LYS A 85 -21.43 -3.06 -18.58
CA LYS A 85 -21.80 -2.34 -19.80
C LYS A 85 -20.73 -2.40 -20.89
N HIS A 86 -19.49 -2.67 -20.51
CA HIS A 86 -18.35 -2.63 -21.41
C HIS A 86 -17.52 -3.91 -21.33
N ASP A 87 -17.05 -4.38 -22.47
CA ASP A 87 -16.03 -5.43 -22.54
C ASP A 87 -14.68 -4.80 -22.16
N ALA A 88 -14.29 -4.96 -20.89
CA ALA A 88 -13.18 -4.23 -20.35
C ALA A 88 -12.04 -5.13 -19.84
N ILE A 89 -10.81 -4.64 -19.99
CA ILE A 89 -9.68 -5.11 -19.20
C ILE A 89 -9.69 -4.41 -17.85
N THR A 90 -9.41 -5.14 -16.76
CA THR A 90 -9.17 -4.55 -15.44
C THR A 90 -7.69 -4.68 -15.05
N ALA A 91 -7.06 -3.56 -14.76
CA ALA A 91 -5.70 -3.50 -14.26
C ALA A 91 -5.68 -2.95 -12.83
N ILE A 92 -4.92 -3.60 -11.94
CA ILE A 92 -4.69 -3.12 -10.57
C ILE A 92 -3.23 -2.73 -10.46
N ASP A 93 -2.99 -1.45 -10.22
CA ASP A 93 -1.68 -0.92 -9.87
C ASP A 93 -1.48 -0.98 -8.36
N GLU A 94 -0.27 -1.29 -7.93
CA GLU A 94 0.08 -1.61 -6.54
C GLU A 94 -0.87 -2.67 -5.95
N SER A 95 -0.92 -3.84 -6.60
CA SER A 95 -1.81 -4.94 -6.21
C SER A 95 -1.57 -5.47 -4.79
N SER A 96 -0.43 -5.16 -4.18
CA SER A 96 -0.18 -5.38 -2.75
C SER A 96 -1.26 -4.76 -1.83
N THR A 97 -2.00 -3.77 -2.32
CA THR A 97 -3.12 -3.12 -1.63
C THR A 97 -4.33 -4.04 -1.41
N ILE A 98 -4.46 -5.11 -2.20
CA ILE A 98 -5.53 -6.11 -2.08
C ILE A 98 -5.09 -7.42 -1.40
N LYS A 99 -3.90 -7.48 -0.79
CA LYS A 99 -3.37 -8.69 -0.14
C LYS A 99 -4.22 -9.23 1.02
N ASN A 100 -5.00 -8.39 1.68
CA ASN A 100 -5.84 -8.81 2.80
C ASN A 100 -7.24 -9.22 2.33
N LEU A 101 -7.51 -10.51 2.30
CA LEU A 101 -8.82 -11.10 1.94
C LEU A 101 -9.99 -10.65 2.83
N ARG A 102 -9.72 -10.23 4.08
CA ARG A 102 -10.77 -9.78 4.99
C ARG A 102 -11.21 -8.34 4.72
N ALA A 103 -10.38 -7.55 4.05
CA ALA A 103 -10.67 -6.15 3.75
C ALA A 103 -11.85 -6.03 2.77
N LYS A 104 -12.76 -5.09 3.04
CA LYS A 104 -13.94 -4.83 2.19
C LYS A 104 -13.53 -4.53 0.74
N ARG A 105 -12.49 -3.72 0.54
CA ARG A 105 -11.97 -3.39 -0.80
C ARG A 105 -11.54 -4.63 -1.57
N THR A 106 -10.79 -5.54 -0.94
CA THR A 106 -10.34 -6.79 -1.58
C THR A 106 -11.53 -7.65 -1.99
N LYS A 107 -12.49 -7.86 -1.09
CA LYS A 107 -13.70 -8.65 -1.38
C LYS A 107 -14.50 -8.06 -2.54
N ASN A 108 -14.65 -6.74 -2.60
CA ASN A 108 -15.38 -6.08 -3.67
C ASN A 108 -14.62 -6.15 -5.01
N ILE A 109 -13.30 -5.98 -5.01
CA ILE A 109 -12.49 -6.12 -6.22
C ILE A 109 -12.51 -7.56 -6.75
N LEU A 110 -12.38 -8.56 -5.87
CA LEU A 110 -12.45 -9.97 -6.28
C LEU A 110 -13.81 -10.34 -6.91
N LYS A 111 -14.92 -9.71 -6.53
CA LYS A 111 -16.23 -9.90 -7.16
C LYS A 111 -16.28 -9.42 -8.61
N LEU A 112 -15.42 -8.47 -9.00
CA LEU A 112 -15.40 -7.95 -10.37
C LEU A 112 -14.87 -8.96 -11.40
N ARG A 113 -14.19 -10.02 -10.96
CA ARG A 113 -13.60 -11.06 -11.84
C ARG A 113 -14.58 -11.62 -12.86
N GLN A 114 -15.81 -11.87 -12.45
CA GLN A 114 -16.85 -12.47 -13.31
C GLN A 114 -17.25 -11.55 -14.47
N TRP A 115 -16.98 -10.24 -14.38
CA TRP A 115 -17.33 -9.22 -15.36
C TRP A 115 -16.11 -8.70 -16.12
N SER A 116 -14.92 -9.17 -15.81
CA SER A 116 -13.68 -8.74 -16.44
C SER A 116 -12.87 -9.96 -16.89
N PRO A 117 -13.01 -10.41 -18.12
CA PRO A 117 -12.29 -11.58 -18.64
C PRO A 117 -10.78 -11.33 -18.76
N TYR A 118 -10.38 -10.10 -18.98
CA TYR A 118 -8.98 -9.70 -19.08
C TYR A 118 -8.56 -8.96 -17.82
N ARG A 119 -7.59 -9.51 -17.10
CA ARG A 119 -7.11 -8.95 -15.82
C ARG A 119 -5.60 -8.86 -15.81
N ARG A 120 -5.08 -7.81 -15.17
CA ARG A 120 -3.65 -7.59 -14.93
C ARG A 120 -3.45 -7.03 -13.53
N ILE A 121 -2.32 -7.33 -12.95
CA ILE A 121 -1.83 -6.71 -11.72
C ILE A 121 -0.41 -6.23 -11.93
N LEU A 122 -0.09 -5.09 -11.36
CA LEU A 122 1.24 -4.50 -11.34
C LEU A 122 1.63 -4.26 -9.89
N THR A 123 2.86 -4.59 -9.54
CA THR A 123 3.42 -4.27 -8.23
C THR A 123 4.93 -4.46 -8.23
N GLY A 124 5.66 -3.56 -7.58
CA GLY A 124 7.09 -3.72 -7.31
C GLY A 124 7.37 -4.69 -6.16
N THR A 125 6.38 -4.91 -5.27
CA THR A 125 6.53 -5.70 -4.04
C THR A 125 5.33 -6.62 -3.84
N PRO A 126 5.20 -7.73 -4.58
CA PRO A 126 4.05 -8.63 -4.47
C PRO A 126 3.94 -9.30 -3.09
N VAL A 127 5.08 -9.54 -2.44
CA VAL A 127 5.18 -10.07 -1.08
C VAL A 127 5.72 -8.95 -0.18
N THR A 128 4.91 -8.47 0.75
CA THR A 128 5.32 -7.37 1.66
C THR A 128 5.72 -7.87 3.03
N LYS A 129 5.03 -8.87 3.56
CA LYS A 129 5.30 -9.45 4.89
C LYS A 129 5.41 -10.96 4.85
N SER A 130 4.64 -11.62 4.01
CA SER A 130 4.62 -13.07 3.95
C SER A 130 4.15 -13.57 2.58
N PRO A 131 4.51 -14.81 2.17
CA PRO A 131 4.01 -15.43 0.95
C PRO A 131 2.49 -15.50 0.84
N ILE A 132 1.78 -15.42 1.97
CA ILE A 132 0.30 -15.40 2.03
C ILE A 132 -0.27 -14.18 1.27
N ASP A 133 0.50 -13.08 1.21
CA ASP A 133 0.11 -11.86 0.51
C ASP A 133 -0.19 -12.08 -0.98
N LEU A 134 0.36 -13.13 -1.58
CA LEU A 134 0.16 -13.47 -3.00
C LEU A 134 -1.24 -14.02 -3.31
N TYR A 135 -1.89 -14.69 -2.35
CA TYR A 135 -3.11 -15.43 -2.64
C TYR A 135 -4.20 -14.58 -3.30
N SER A 136 -4.60 -13.47 -2.68
CA SER A 136 -5.66 -12.62 -3.21
C SER A 136 -5.28 -11.90 -4.50
N GLN A 137 -4.01 -11.62 -4.69
CA GLN A 137 -3.49 -11.00 -5.91
C GLN A 137 -3.59 -11.99 -7.09
N CYS A 138 -3.14 -13.22 -6.89
CA CYS A 138 -3.25 -14.28 -7.90
C CYS A 138 -4.71 -14.73 -8.10
N ASP A 139 -5.51 -14.78 -7.03
CA ASP A 139 -6.95 -15.10 -7.10
C ASP A 139 -7.72 -14.06 -7.92
N PHE A 140 -7.30 -12.79 -7.92
CA PHE A 140 -7.87 -11.79 -8.81
C PHE A 140 -7.56 -12.10 -10.29
N LEU A 141 -6.36 -12.55 -10.61
CA LEU A 141 -5.99 -12.90 -12.00
C LEU A 141 -6.76 -14.14 -12.48
N ASP A 142 -6.57 -15.26 -11.82
CA ASP A 142 -7.31 -16.50 -12.02
C ASP A 142 -7.17 -17.37 -10.75
N PRO A 143 -8.28 -17.80 -10.14
CA PRO A 143 -8.25 -18.69 -8.98
C PRO A 143 -7.48 -20.01 -9.24
N LYS A 144 -7.36 -20.42 -10.50
CA LYS A 144 -6.66 -21.66 -10.89
C LYS A 144 -5.14 -21.54 -10.91
N HIS A 145 -4.59 -20.33 -11.02
CA HIS A 145 -3.14 -20.12 -11.16
C HIS A 145 -2.33 -20.75 -10.03
N LEU A 146 -2.78 -20.62 -8.79
CA LEU A 146 -2.09 -21.21 -7.64
C LEU A 146 -2.46 -22.69 -7.40
N GLY A 147 -3.55 -23.18 -8.00
CA GLY A 147 -4.02 -24.55 -7.86
C GLY A 147 -4.67 -24.87 -6.50
N PHE A 148 -5.21 -23.88 -5.81
CA PHE A 148 -5.88 -24.06 -4.51
C PHE A 148 -7.32 -23.54 -4.56
N ALA A 149 -8.26 -24.39 -4.20
CA ALA A 149 -9.67 -24.04 -4.14
C ALA A 149 -10.00 -23.03 -3.02
N THR A 150 -9.22 -23.02 -1.95
CA THR A 150 -9.47 -22.17 -0.79
C THR A 150 -8.18 -21.54 -0.24
N PHE A 151 -8.33 -20.38 0.37
CA PHE A 151 -7.22 -19.72 1.09
C PHE A 151 -6.66 -20.59 2.22
N THR A 152 -7.50 -21.36 2.91
CA THR A 152 -7.07 -22.26 3.98
C THR A 152 -6.15 -23.35 3.44
N ALA A 153 -6.48 -23.97 2.31
CA ALA A 153 -5.65 -24.97 1.66
C ALA A 153 -4.28 -24.39 1.25
N PHE A 154 -4.29 -23.20 0.63
CA PHE A 154 -3.08 -22.46 0.30
C PHE A 154 -2.22 -22.18 1.55
N LYS A 155 -2.84 -21.65 2.60
CA LYS A 155 -2.16 -21.33 3.84
C LYS A 155 -1.54 -22.58 4.49
N ASN A 156 -2.24 -23.71 4.52
CA ASN A 156 -1.73 -24.96 5.08
C ASN A 156 -0.56 -25.54 4.26
N ARG A 157 -0.53 -25.32 2.96
CA ARG A 157 0.59 -25.76 2.09
C ARG A 157 1.86 -24.97 2.34
N TYR A 158 1.75 -23.64 2.58
CA TYR A 158 2.91 -22.75 2.60
C TYR A 158 3.28 -22.20 3.98
N CYS A 159 2.44 -22.40 5.01
CA CYS A 159 2.74 -21.95 6.38
C CYS A 159 3.08 -23.11 7.31
N ILE A 160 3.96 -22.83 8.25
CA ILE A 160 4.21 -23.64 9.44
C ILE A 160 3.45 -22.98 10.59
N PHE A 161 2.66 -23.77 11.32
CA PHE A 161 1.82 -23.26 12.39
C PHE A 161 2.30 -23.77 13.75
N GLN A 162 2.17 -22.92 14.74
CA GLN A 162 2.20 -23.29 16.15
C GLN A 162 0.79 -23.17 16.73
N VAL A 163 0.37 -24.18 17.45
CA VAL A 163 -0.89 -24.18 18.18
C VAL A 163 -0.66 -23.49 19.51
N LEU A 164 -1.34 -22.40 19.75
CA LEU A 164 -1.38 -21.77 21.07
C LEU A 164 -2.75 -22.05 21.71
N HIS A 165 -2.71 -22.50 22.95
CA HIS A 165 -3.89 -22.64 23.79
C HIS A 165 -4.16 -21.31 24.48
N THR A 166 -5.35 -20.76 24.29
CA THR A 166 -5.81 -19.54 24.97
C THR A 166 -6.78 -19.90 26.08
N TYR A 167 -7.01 -18.94 26.98
CA TYR A 167 -7.98 -19.09 28.06
C TYR A 167 -9.32 -19.58 27.51
N GLY A 168 -9.87 -20.71 28.04
CA GLY A 168 -11.14 -21.30 27.60
C GLY A 168 -11.01 -22.31 26.45
N ASP A 169 -9.92 -23.12 26.39
CA ASP A 169 -9.67 -24.22 25.43
C ASP A 169 -9.77 -23.86 23.92
N LYS A 170 -9.75 -22.60 23.59
CA LYS A 170 -9.66 -22.19 22.19
C LYS A 170 -8.23 -22.37 21.68
N GLN A 171 -8.08 -23.20 20.66
CA GLN A 171 -6.82 -23.35 19.92
C GLN A 171 -6.72 -22.27 18.83
N ILE A 172 -5.62 -21.54 18.83
CA ILE A 172 -5.30 -20.56 17.79
C ILE A 172 -4.03 -21.01 17.07
N ASN A 173 -4.14 -21.19 15.74
CA ASN A 173 -3.00 -21.51 14.89
C ASN A 173 -2.30 -20.23 14.45
N ILE A 174 -1.10 -19.97 14.97
CA ILE A 174 -0.28 -18.82 14.59
C ILE A 174 0.78 -19.28 13.60
N PRO A 175 0.92 -18.62 12.43
CA PRO A 175 1.99 -18.92 11.50
C PRO A 175 3.32 -18.45 12.11
N ILE A 176 4.26 -19.38 12.26
CA ILE A 176 5.61 -19.16 12.80
C ILE A 176 6.70 -19.25 11.73
N GLY A 177 6.35 -19.72 10.53
CA GLY A 177 7.29 -19.87 9.44
C GLY A 177 6.60 -20.24 8.13
N PHE A 178 7.42 -20.41 7.10
CA PHE A 178 6.96 -20.75 5.75
C PHE A 178 7.72 -21.96 5.22
N LYS A 179 7.07 -22.72 4.34
CA LYS A 179 7.61 -23.92 3.69
C LYS A 179 7.20 -23.95 2.21
N ASN A 180 7.85 -24.80 1.42
CA ASN A 180 7.55 -25.02 -0.01
C ASN A 180 7.61 -23.72 -0.84
N ILE A 181 8.51 -22.79 -0.50
CA ILE A 181 8.60 -21.48 -1.15
C ILE A 181 9.01 -21.60 -2.62
N GLU A 182 9.95 -22.51 -2.92
CA GLU A 182 10.40 -22.77 -4.30
C GLU A 182 9.25 -23.22 -5.21
N GLU A 183 8.35 -24.08 -4.68
CA GLU A 183 7.13 -24.48 -5.42
C GLU A 183 6.24 -23.28 -5.72
N LEU A 184 6.04 -22.39 -4.73
CA LEU A 184 5.23 -21.19 -4.91
C LEU A 184 5.85 -20.24 -5.93
N GLU A 185 7.15 -20.02 -5.86
CA GLU A 185 7.90 -19.19 -6.82
C GLU A 185 7.79 -19.74 -8.24
N ALA A 186 7.96 -21.06 -8.42
CA ALA A 186 7.81 -21.70 -9.72
C ALA A 186 6.39 -21.51 -10.30
N LYS A 187 5.36 -21.67 -9.47
CA LYS A 187 3.96 -21.42 -9.88
C LYS A 187 3.74 -19.97 -10.30
N VAL A 188 4.21 -19.00 -9.50
CA VAL A 188 4.05 -17.58 -9.82
C VAL A 188 4.82 -17.21 -11.09
N LYS A 189 6.03 -17.72 -11.27
CA LYS A 189 6.86 -17.48 -12.45
C LYS A 189 6.18 -17.93 -13.76
N ALA A 190 5.35 -18.95 -13.74
CA ALA A 190 4.68 -19.47 -14.91
C ALA A 190 3.70 -18.47 -15.58
N PHE A 191 3.16 -17.51 -14.84
CA PHE A 191 2.19 -16.52 -15.36
C PHE A 191 2.58 -15.06 -15.05
N SER A 192 3.77 -14.82 -14.49
CA SER A 192 4.26 -13.48 -14.16
C SER A 192 5.52 -13.12 -14.94
N TYR A 193 5.71 -11.83 -15.11
CA TYR A 193 6.94 -11.26 -15.65
C TYR A 193 7.55 -10.32 -14.62
N ARG A 194 8.82 -10.47 -14.34
CA ARG A 194 9.58 -9.66 -13.39
C ARG A 194 10.80 -9.06 -14.05
N VAL A 195 10.96 -7.76 -13.89
CA VAL A 195 12.13 -7.01 -14.32
C VAL A 195 12.76 -6.36 -13.09
N LYS A 196 14.04 -6.53 -12.91
CA LYS A 196 14.80 -5.83 -11.87
C LYS A 196 15.50 -4.62 -12.47
N LYS A 197 15.68 -3.57 -11.65
CA LYS A 197 16.42 -2.37 -12.11
C LYS A 197 17.85 -2.70 -12.54
N GLU A 198 18.51 -3.60 -11.82
CA GLU A 198 19.87 -4.08 -12.10
C GLU A 198 20.00 -4.80 -13.47
N ASP A 199 18.89 -5.38 -13.97
CA ASP A 199 18.87 -6.09 -15.25
C ASP A 199 18.67 -5.15 -16.45
N CYS A 200 18.21 -3.90 -16.21
CA CYS A 200 17.77 -2.98 -17.26
C CYS A 200 18.48 -1.63 -17.25
N LEU A 201 19.11 -1.26 -16.15
CA LEU A 201 19.72 0.06 -15.96
C LEU A 201 21.12 -0.10 -15.40
N ASP A 202 22.07 0.57 -16.04
CA ASP A 202 23.43 0.72 -15.50
C ASP A 202 23.40 1.86 -14.46
N LEU A 203 23.12 1.50 -13.22
CA LEU A 203 23.03 2.44 -12.11
C LEU A 203 24.23 2.24 -11.17
N PRO A 204 24.80 3.33 -10.65
CA PRO A 204 25.83 3.22 -9.62
C PRO A 204 25.31 2.47 -8.40
N PRO A 205 26.16 1.77 -7.65
CA PRO A 205 25.76 1.05 -6.45
C PRO A 205 25.19 2.02 -5.41
N LYS A 206 24.15 1.56 -4.71
CA LYS A 206 23.59 2.33 -3.60
C LYS A 206 24.54 2.34 -2.41
N THR A 207 24.89 3.52 -1.95
CA THR A 207 25.65 3.72 -0.72
C THR A 207 24.71 4.11 0.42
N TYR A 208 24.93 3.52 1.60
CA TYR A 208 24.18 3.82 2.80
C TYR A 208 25.13 4.41 3.84
N THR A 209 24.90 5.65 4.22
CA THR A 209 25.65 6.33 5.28
C THR A 209 24.74 6.61 6.47
N LYS A 210 25.32 6.60 7.68
CA LYS A 210 24.62 6.95 8.91
C LYS A 210 25.29 8.15 9.53
N ARG A 211 24.53 9.19 9.80
CA ARG A 211 24.95 10.34 10.64
C ARG A 211 24.33 10.14 12.01
N ILE A 212 25.18 9.97 13.03
CA ILE A 212 24.73 9.82 14.42
C ILE A 212 24.54 11.21 14.99
N VAL A 213 23.35 11.45 15.53
CA VAL A 213 22.98 12.72 16.17
C VAL A 213 22.73 12.44 17.63
N HIS A 214 23.40 13.18 18.52
CA HIS A 214 23.19 13.08 19.94
C HIS A 214 22.02 13.97 20.36
N LEU A 215 21.31 13.55 21.41
CA LEU A 215 20.28 14.39 22.01
C LEU A 215 20.94 15.57 22.75
N THR A 216 20.33 16.75 22.66
CA THR A 216 20.70 17.91 23.47
C THR A 216 20.42 17.63 24.96
N GLU A 217 20.96 18.44 25.86
CA GLU A 217 20.74 18.25 27.30
C GLU A 217 19.26 18.40 27.67
N GLU A 218 18.54 19.35 27.05
CA GLU A 218 17.09 19.48 27.23
C GLU A 218 16.35 18.22 26.81
N GLN A 219 16.66 17.68 25.62
CA GLN A 219 16.06 16.44 25.13
C GLN A 219 16.38 15.26 26.06
N LYS A 220 17.63 15.13 26.57
CA LYS A 220 18.02 14.04 27.49
C LYS A 220 17.22 14.07 28.78
N VAL A 221 17.03 15.23 29.35
CA VAL A 221 16.26 15.42 30.59
C VAL A 221 14.80 14.99 30.35
N LEU A 222 14.13 15.58 29.37
CA LEU A 222 12.72 15.28 29.03
C LEU A 222 12.51 13.79 28.66
N TYR A 223 13.43 13.24 27.86
CA TYR A 223 13.38 11.84 27.48
C TYR A 223 13.54 10.92 28.71
N GLY A 224 14.48 11.24 29.58
CA GLY A 224 14.75 10.48 30.80
C GLY A 224 13.59 10.51 31.80
N GLU A 225 12.95 11.66 31.97
CA GLU A 225 11.77 11.83 32.83
C GLU A 225 10.58 11.03 32.31
N LEU A 226 10.27 11.16 31.01
CA LEU A 226 9.17 10.45 30.39
C LEU A 226 9.39 8.93 30.44
N LYS A 227 10.62 8.47 30.17
CA LYS A 227 10.98 7.04 30.24
C LYS A 227 10.83 6.48 31.67
N ARG A 228 11.26 7.25 32.71
CA ARG A 228 11.11 6.84 34.12
C ARG A 228 9.64 6.73 34.51
N ASN A 229 8.82 7.70 34.14
CA ASN A 229 7.38 7.69 34.41
C ASN A 229 6.69 6.52 33.72
N ALA A 230 7.04 6.22 32.46
CA ALA A 230 6.51 5.06 31.75
C ALA A 230 6.89 3.74 32.44
N ILE A 231 8.13 3.59 32.94
CA ILE A 231 8.58 2.39 33.66
C ILE A 231 7.86 2.27 35.02
N THR A 232 7.70 3.36 35.75
CA THR A 232 7.02 3.39 37.05
C THR A 232 5.55 2.95 36.89
N ASN A 233 4.89 3.44 35.86
CA ASN A 233 3.52 3.03 35.52
C ASN A 233 3.42 1.55 35.12
N LEU A 234 4.47 0.96 34.54
CA LEU A 234 4.51 -0.45 34.19
C LEU A 234 4.68 -1.37 35.41
N GLN A 235 5.34 -0.90 36.46
CA GLN A 235 5.57 -1.66 37.70
C GLN A 235 4.43 -1.61 38.69
N GLY A 236 3.53 -0.64 38.56
CA GLY A 236 2.48 -0.39 39.54
C GLY A 236 1.06 -0.84 39.16
N GLU A 237 0.69 -0.89 37.88
CA GLU A 237 -0.65 -1.29 37.42
C GLU A 237 -0.67 -1.68 35.93
N TYR A 238 -1.76 -2.37 35.51
CA TYR A 238 -2.02 -2.74 34.11
C TYR A 238 -2.07 -1.51 33.20
N MET A 239 -0.98 -1.20 32.51
CA MET A 239 -1.04 -0.22 31.43
C MET A 239 -1.82 -0.77 30.26
N THR A 240 -2.83 -0.04 29.80
CA THR A 240 -3.50 -0.36 28.54
C THR A 240 -2.52 -0.19 27.38
N VAL A 241 -2.65 -1.01 26.33
CA VAL A 241 -1.81 -0.93 25.13
C VAL A 241 -1.77 0.50 24.54
N ASN A 242 -2.87 1.25 24.67
CA ASN A 242 -2.95 2.65 24.21
C ASN A 242 -2.00 3.57 24.96
N ASN A 243 -1.80 3.39 26.27
CA ASN A 243 -0.89 4.21 27.05
C ASN A 243 0.57 3.97 26.64
N VAL A 244 0.96 2.70 26.44
CA VAL A 244 2.31 2.34 25.97
C VAL A 244 2.63 2.95 24.61
N ILE A 245 1.68 2.86 23.66
CA ILE A 245 1.86 3.45 22.33
C ILE A 245 2.00 4.97 22.42
N THR A 246 1.21 5.62 23.25
CA THR A 246 1.27 7.07 23.47
C THR A 246 2.63 7.50 24.00
N GLU A 247 3.17 6.77 24.99
CA GLU A 247 4.51 7.04 25.55
C GLU A 247 5.61 6.89 24.48
N ILE A 248 5.57 5.82 23.69
CA ILE A 248 6.53 5.62 22.57
C ILE A 248 6.45 6.77 21.57
N ILE A 249 5.24 7.22 21.22
CA ILE A 249 5.02 8.35 20.31
C ILE A 249 5.65 9.63 20.89
N ARG A 250 5.45 9.92 22.17
CA ARG A 250 6.01 11.10 22.84
C ARG A 250 7.54 11.04 22.90
N LEU A 251 8.12 9.88 23.24
CA LEU A 251 9.57 9.70 23.20
C LEU A 251 10.14 9.95 21.80
N HIS A 252 9.42 9.49 20.78
CA HIS A 252 9.82 9.72 19.38
C HIS A 252 9.71 11.21 18.99
N GLN A 253 8.70 11.94 19.48
CA GLN A 253 8.56 13.39 19.25
C GLN A 253 9.74 14.14 19.86
N ILE A 254 10.11 13.84 21.12
CA ILE A 254 11.28 14.47 21.79
C ILE A 254 12.54 14.26 20.96
N THR A 255 12.79 13.04 20.48
CA THR A 255 13.95 12.75 19.62
C THR A 255 13.86 13.41 18.25
N ALA A 256 12.67 13.82 17.81
CA ALA A 256 12.43 14.53 16.55
C ALA A 256 12.53 16.07 16.70
N GLY A 257 12.78 16.58 17.93
CA GLY A 257 12.98 17.99 18.19
C GLY A 257 11.72 18.77 18.54
N PHE A 258 10.67 18.11 19.01
CA PHE A 258 9.46 18.77 19.49
C PHE A 258 8.70 17.91 20.50
N PHE A 259 7.80 18.53 21.23
CA PHE A 259 6.88 17.85 22.13
C PHE A 259 5.47 18.41 21.96
N LYS A 260 4.49 17.52 21.79
CA LYS A 260 3.07 17.90 21.72
C LYS A 260 2.38 17.47 23.02
N GLY A 261 1.98 18.44 23.83
CA GLY A 261 1.23 18.21 25.08
C GLY A 261 -0.21 17.77 24.83
N GLU A 262 -0.92 17.43 25.90
CA GLU A 262 -2.37 17.06 25.85
C GLU A 262 -3.27 18.19 25.36
N SER A 263 -2.88 19.43 25.62
CA SER A 263 -3.55 20.64 25.11
C SER A 263 -3.43 20.81 23.59
N GLY A 264 -2.65 19.96 22.90
CA GLY A 264 -2.35 20.08 21.48
C GLY A 264 -1.29 21.12 21.13
N ILE A 265 -0.80 21.88 22.11
CA ILE A 265 0.26 22.88 21.92
C ILE A 265 1.57 22.15 21.63
N ILE A 266 2.25 22.58 20.58
CA ILE A 266 3.59 22.08 20.21
C ILE A 266 4.62 22.99 20.84
N LYS A 267 5.55 22.40 21.59
CA LYS A 267 6.77 23.05 22.10
C LYS A 267 7.93 22.60 21.22
N ASP A 268 8.63 23.53 20.63
CA ASP A 268 9.87 23.28 19.91
C ASP A 268 11.00 22.96 20.89
N LEU A 269 11.85 22.02 20.53
CA LEU A 269 13.02 21.62 21.30
C LEU A 269 14.24 21.77 20.42
N ASP A 270 15.27 22.46 20.95
CA ASP A 270 16.54 22.53 20.24
C ASP A 270 17.06 21.11 19.92
N ASN A 271 17.46 20.91 18.68
CA ASN A 271 17.92 19.60 18.24
C ASN A 271 18.95 19.70 17.10
N ASP A 272 20.00 18.93 17.23
CA ASP A 272 21.08 18.86 16.23
C ASP A 272 20.67 18.17 14.92
N LYS A 273 19.53 17.47 14.86
CA LYS A 273 19.08 16.79 13.63
C LYS A 273 18.83 17.74 12.49
N MET A 274 18.19 18.89 12.78
CA MET A 274 17.90 19.89 11.76
C MET A 274 19.19 20.52 11.23
N ARG A 275 20.12 20.86 12.12
CA ARG A 275 21.43 21.40 11.74
C ARG A 275 22.20 20.43 10.83
N ILE A 276 22.32 19.16 11.24
CA ILE A 276 23.01 18.13 10.46
C ILE A 276 22.27 17.86 9.13
N LEU A 277 20.93 17.92 9.10
CA LEU A 277 20.17 17.79 7.86
C LEU A 277 20.50 18.92 6.88
N LEU A 278 20.56 20.16 7.35
CA LEU A 278 20.92 21.32 6.52
C LEU A 278 22.36 21.19 5.99
N GLU A 279 23.30 20.78 6.82
CA GLU A 279 24.67 20.48 6.38
C GLU A 279 24.70 19.43 5.25
N ILE A 280 23.92 18.32 5.36
CA ILE A 280 23.83 17.30 4.32
C ILE A 280 23.20 17.85 3.04
N ILE A 281 22.20 18.74 3.15
CA ILE A 281 21.56 19.36 1.99
C ILE A 281 22.56 20.29 1.28
N GLU A 282 23.32 21.09 2.05
CA GLU A 282 24.34 21.97 1.51
C GLU A 282 25.52 21.21 0.87
N GLU A 283 25.90 20.05 1.44
CA GLU A 283 26.91 19.16 0.87
C GLU A 283 26.40 18.51 -0.45
N SER A 284 25.10 18.49 -0.68
CA SER A 284 24.50 17.81 -1.84
C SER A 284 24.31 18.77 -3.03
N GLU A 285 25.03 18.53 -4.13
CA GLU A 285 24.86 19.27 -5.39
C GLU A 285 23.61 18.83 -6.20
N GLN A 286 22.86 17.81 -5.72
CA GLN A 286 21.77 17.20 -6.45
C GLN A 286 20.43 17.34 -5.71
N LYS A 287 19.34 17.06 -6.45
CA LYS A 287 17.99 17.02 -5.85
C LYS A 287 17.92 15.98 -4.75
N THR A 288 17.56 16.42 -3.56
CA THR A 288 17.47 15.59 -2.36
C THR A 288 16.01 15.28 -2.03
N ILE A 289 15.71 14.02 -1.70
CA ILE A 289 14.39 13.61 -1.17
C ILE A 289 14.53 13.37 0.32
N ILE A 290 13.77 14.12 1.11
CA ILE A 290 13.79 14.04 2.57
C ILE A 290 12.52 13.32 3.06
N TRP A 291 12.68 12.30 3.89
CA TRP A 291 11.60 11.57 4.54
C TRP A 291 11.55 11.92 6.03
N ALA A 292 10.45 12.47 6.46
CA ALA A 292 10.20 12.75 7.88
C ALA A 292 8.94 12.05 8.36
N ASN A 293 8.92 11.63 9.64
CA ASN A 293 7.79 10.93 10.24
C ASN A 293 6.67 11.86 10.71
N TRP A 294 6.98 13.14 10.89
CA TRP A 294 6.07 14.12 11.47
C TRP A 294 5.82 15.27 10.52
N ILE A 295 4.56 15.67 10.38
CA ILE A 295 4.17 16.86 9.61
C ILE A 295 4.92 18.09 10.12
N TYR A 296 5.03 18.24 11.45
CA TYR A 296 5.79 19.31 12.07
C TYR A 296 7.22 19.43 11.52
N ASN A 297 7.96 18.32 11.43
CA ASN A 297 9.32 18.35 10.87
C ASN A 297 9.32 18.65 9.36
N ILE A 298 8.30 18.21 8.61
CA ILE A 298 8.16 18.54 7.18
C ILE A 298 7.96 20.04 6.98
N GLU A 299 7.23 20.69 7.88
CA GLU A 299 6.98 22.15 7.84
C GLU A 299 8.19 22.97 8.28
N GLN A 300 9.12 22.37 9.02
CA GLN A 300 10.37 23.02 9.45
C GLN A 300 11.49 22.93 8.40
N ILE A 301 11.44 21.96 7.49
CA ILE A 301 12.39 21.75 6.37
C ILE A 301 12.04 22.65 5.20
#